data_b321ea925b5313ad1d1ecab36308d29d
#
_entry.id   b321ea925b5313ad1d1ecab36308d29d
#
_cell.length_a   1.000
_cell.length_b   1.000
_cell.length_c   1.000
_cell.angle_alpha   90.00
_cell.angle_beta   90.00
_cell.angle_gamma   90.00
#
_symmetry.space_group_name_H-M   'P 1'
#
loop_
_entity.id
_entity.type
_entity.pdbx_description
1 polymer ?
#
loop_
_entity_poly.entity_id
_entity_poly.type
_entity_poly.pdbx_seq_one_letter_code
_entity_poly.pdbx_strand_id
1 'polypeptide(L)'
;EMCIRDRIQGFFDIPVDHLYAAPVLIRHLREHYVKDLQNLVVVSPDVGGVKMARAYSDALGAELAIVAKHRVNATHVEAMNVIGDVEGRDAVLIDDMTETAGTLCAAANILKERGAQRVFACVSHGVLGDMARERIAGSCIERVLTSDTVPMAYGPKVDCISVGDLLGHAVQRIHDGESVSSLFDI
;
A
#
# COMPACT_ATOMS: atom_id res chain seq x y z
N GLU A 1 8.37 7.71 -0.63
CA GLU A 1 8.64 7.21 -2.01
C GLU A 1 9.86 7.88 -2.63
N MET A 2 9.88 9.19 -2.72
CA MET A 2 11.02 9.90 -3.28
C MET A 2 12.33 9.52 -2.60
N CYS A 3 12.33 9.36 -1.27
CA CYS A 3 13.56 9.07 -0.53
C CYS A 3 14.15 7.68 -0.81
N ILE A 4 13.35 6.63 -1.02
CA ILE A 4 13.86 5.27 -1.30
C ILE A 4 14.39 5.22 -2.73
N ARG A 5 13.59 5.65 -3.69
CA ARG A 5 13.90 5.64 -5.12
C ARG A 5 15.13 6.47 -5.46
N ASP A 6 15.19 7.71 -4.96
CA ASP A 6 16.32 8.61 -5.22
C ASP A 6 17.61 8.11 -4.58
N ARG A 7 17.53 7.51 -3.38
CA ARG A 7 18.70 6.91 -2.72
C ARG A 7 19.23 5.71 -3.49
N ILE A 8 18.38 4.79 -3.93
CA ILE A 8 18.79 3.62 -4.69
C ILE A 8 19.41 4.06 -6.01
N GLN A 9 18.77 4.96 -6.74
CA GLN A 9 19.29 5.48 -8.01
C GLN A 9 20.66 6.14 -7.85
N GLY A 10 20.87 6.88 -6.76
CA GLY A 10 22.14 7.57 -6.48
C GLY A 10 23.32 6.65 -6.16
N PHE A 11 23.08 5.36 -5.91
CA PHE A 11 24.13 4.38 -5.63
C PHE A 11 24.77 3.79 -6.89
N PHE A 12 24.13 3.89 -8.05
CA PHE A 12 24.57 3.22 -9.26
C PHE A 12 25.02 4.21 -10.32
N ASP A 13 26.12 3.90 -10.99
CA ASP A 13 26.63 4.64 -12.16
C ASP A 13 26.03 4.13 -13.50
N ILE A 14 25.07 3.22 -13.41
CA ILE A 14 24.36 2.65 -14.55
C ILE A 14 22.88 3.07 -14.50
N PRO A 15 22.14 3.00 -15.62
CA PRO A 15 20.70 3.22 -15.63
C PRO A 15 19.98 2.32 -14.62
N VAL A 16 18.98 2.87 -13.91
CA VAL A 16 18.18 2.16 -12.92
C VAL A 16 16.70 2.33 -13.24
N ASP A 17 16.01 1.22 -13.44
CA ASP A 17 14.59 1.18 -13.66
C ASP A 17 13.85 0.77 -12.37
N HIS A 18 13.00 1.67 -11.86
CA HIS A 18 12.22 1.44 -10.65
C HIS A 18 10.82 0.93 -10.99
N LEU A 19 10.62 -0.37 -10.97
CA LEU A 19 9.32 -0.98 -11.18
C LEU A 19 8.40 -0.79 -9.96
N TYR A 20 7.10 -0.76 -10.21
CA TYR A 20 6.09 -0.64 -9.17
C TYR A 20 5.51 -2.01 -8.79
N ALA A 21 5.35 -2.28 -7.51
CA ALA A 21 4.63 -3.46 -7.03
C ALA A 21 3.10 -3.35 -7.23
N ALA A 22 2.61 -2.14 -7.48
CA ALA A 22 1.19 -1.83 -7.60
C ALA A 22 0.42 -2.75 -8.56
N PRO A 23 0.87 -3.02 -9.81
CA PRO A 23 0.14 -3.90 -10.72
C PRO A 23 -0.09 -5.31 -10.15
N VAL A 24 0.91 -5.83 -9.43
CA VAL A 24 0.85 -7.17 -8.81
C VAL A 24 -0.11 -7.17 -7.62
N LEU A 25 -0.01 -6.17 -6.75
CA LEU A 25 -0.86 -6.03 -5.57
C LEU A 25 -2.33 -5.76 -5.95
N ILE A 26 -2.57 -4.88 -6.93
CA ILE A 26 -3.92 -4.55 -7.44
C ILE A 26 -4.58 -5.80 -8.03
N ARG A 27 -3.87 -6.56 -8.86
CA ARG A 27 -4.38 -7.80 -9.42
C ARG A 27 -4.81 -8.77 -8.33
N HIS A 28 -3.94 -9.00 -7.34
CA HIS A 28 -4.24 -9.90 -6.23
C HIS A 28 -5.44 -9.43 -5.39
N LEU A 29 -5.50 -8.13 -5.09
CA LEU A 29 -6.64 -7.52 -4.38
C LEU A 29 -7.97 -7.78 -5.10
N ARG A 30 -8.01 -7.55 -6.42
CA ARG A 30 -9.21 -7.75 -7.26
C ARG A 30 -9.64 -9.20 -7.34
N GLU A 31 -8.68 -10.11 -7.49
CA GLU A 31 -8.98 -11.54 -7.67
C GLU A 31 -9.49 -12.20 -6.39
N HIS A 32 -9.02 -11.76 -5.22
CA HIS A 32 -9.24 -12.49 -3.98
C HIS A 32 -10.14 -11.79 -2.97
N TYR A 33 -10.17 -10.45 -2.96
CA TYR A 33 -10.78 -9.72 -1.84
C TYR A 33 -11.89 -8.73 -2.22
N VAL A 34 -11.77 -8.06 -3.35
CA VAL A 34 -12.69 -7.01 -3.76
C VAL A 34 -13.46 -7.42 -5.01
N LYS A 35 -14.73 -7.81 -4.81
CA LYS A 35 -15.63 -8.20 -5.92
C LYS A 35 -16.37 -7.01 -6.52
N ASP A 36 -16.67 -6.01 -5.69
CA ASP A 36 -17.39 -4.79 -6.08
C ASP A 36 -16.48 -3.58 -5.98
N LEU A 37 -15.92 -3.17 -7.11
CA LEU A 37 -15.04 -2.00 -7.21
C LEU A 37 -15.80 -0.69 -7.04
N GLN A 38 -17.12 -0.66 -7.27
CA GLN A 38 -17.93 0.56 -7.09
C GLN A 38 -18.10 0.89 -5.60
N ASN A 39 -18.05 -0.12 -4.75
CA ASN A 39 -18.10 0.05 -3.30
C ASN A 39 -16.71 0.12 -2.64
N LEU A 40 -15.66 0.23 -3.44
CA LEU A 40 -14.28 0.37 -2.94
C LEU A 40 -13.89 1.83 -2.80
N VAL A 41 -13.18 2.15 -1.72
CA VAL A 41 -12.47 3.41 -1.55
C VAL A 41 -10.99 3.15 -1.29
N VAL A 42 -10.14 3.80 -2.04
CA VAL A 42 -8.68 3.77 -1.83
C VAL A 42 -8.32 4.86 -0.82
N VAL A 43 -7.52 4.52 0.16
CA VAL A 43 -7.22 5.42 1.28
C VAL A 43 -5.71 5.61 1.44
N SER A 44 -5.27 6.87 1.46
CA SER A 44 -3.92 7.22 1.90
C SER A 44 -3.89 7.29 3.44
N PRO A 45 -3.00 6.57 4.13
CA PRO A 45 -2.90 6.61 5.60
C PRO A 45 -2.35 7.94 6.14
N ASP A 46 -1.78 8.77 5.26
CA ASP A 46 -1.33 10.12 5.55
C ASP A 46 -1.27 11.00 4.30
N VAL A 47 -0.94 12.28 4.45
CA VAL A 47 -0.86 13.23 3.32
C VAL A 47 0.34 12.97 2.40
N GLY A 48 1.38 12.29 2.86
CA GLY A 48 2.59 11.98 2.08
C GLY A 48 2.33 10.91 1.02
N GLY A 49 1.48 9.92 1.32
CA GLY A 49 1.14 8.81 0.44
C GLY A 49 0.07 9.10 -0.63
N VAL A 50 -0.51 10.31 -0.66
CA VAL A 50 -1.67 10.65 -1.52
C VAL A 50 -1.40 10.39 -3.00
N LYS A 51 -0.21 10.69 -3.49
CA LYS A 51 0.15 10.47 -4.90
C LYS A 51 0.10 9.00 -5.29
N MET A 52 0.59 8.12 -4.41
CA MET A 52 0.55 6.69 -4.64
C MET A 52 -0.88 6.15 -4.52
N ALA A 53 -1.61 6.54 -3.48
CA ALA A 53 -3.01 6.15 -3.32
C ALA A 53 -3.86 6.60 -4.51
N ARG A 54 -3.58 7.77 -5.11
CA ARG A 54 -4.24 8.24 -6.32
C ARG A 54 -4.00 7.32 -7.50
N ALA A 55 -2.77 6.86 -7.71
CA ALA A 55 -2.46 5.91 -8.79
C ALA A 55 -3.26 4.59 -8.64
N TYR A 56 -3.39 4.09 -7.41
CA TYR A 56 -4.24 2.92 -7.13
C TYR A 56 -5.73 3.22 -7.36
N SER A 57 -6.21 4.40 -6.94
CA SER A 57 -7.59 4.85 -7.16
C SER A 57 -7.93 4.89 -8.66
N ASP A 58 -7.05 5.48 -9.46
CA ASP A 58 -7.24 5.57 -10.92
C ASP A 58 -7.22 4.19 -11.57
N ALA A 59 -6.29 3.31 -11.20
CA ALA A 59 -6.18 1.94 -11.73
C ALA A 59 -7.35 1.04 -11.32
N LEU A 60 -7.94 1.25 -10.14
CA LEU A 60 -9.09 0.50 -9.65
C LEU A 60 -10.43 1.10 -10.08
N GLY A 61 -10.44 2.34 -10.57
CA GLY A 61 -11.67 3.08 -10.85
C GLY A 61 -12.47 3.37 -9.56
N ALA A 62 -11.78 3.50 -8.43
CA ALA A 62 -12.36 3.69 -7.10
C ALA A 62 -12.16 5.13 -6.61
N GLU A 63 -12.98 5.57 -5.67
CA GLU A 63 -12.80 6.88 -5.04
C GLU A 63 -11.58 6.92 -4.13
N LEU A 64 -11.06 8.12 -3.86
CA LEU A 64 -9.92 8.37 -2.99
C LEU A 64 -10.35 9.06 -1.70
N ALA A 65 -9.87 8.53 -0.57
CA ALA A 65 -9.95 9.20 0.73
C ALA A 65 -8.56 9.34 1.35
N ILE A 66 -8.43 10.22 2.34
CA ILE A 66 -7.15 10.52 2.99
C ILE A 66 -7.37 10.55 4.50
N VAL A 67 -6.52 9.89 5.27
CA VAL A 67 -6.42 10.06 6.71
C VAL A 67 -5.46 11.20 6.99
N ALA A 68 -5.98 12.34 7.41
CA ALA A 68 -5.18 13.52 7.74
C ALA A 68 -4.92 13.58 9.26
N LYS A 69 -3.66 13.65 9.65
CA LYS A 69 -3.26 13.92 11.02
C LYS A 69 -3.30 15.41 11.28
N HIS A 70 -4.10 15.86 12.23
CA HIS A 70 -4.14 17.26 12.65
C HIS A 70 -3.49 17.41 14.03
N ARG A 71 -2.38 18.11 14.12
CA ARG A 71 -1.78 18.51 15.39
C ARG A 71 -2.52 19.70 15.95
N VAL A 72 -3.33 19.52 16.98
CA VAL A 72 -4.13 20.60 17.58
C VAL A 72 -3.27 21.51 18.47
N ASN A 73 -2.20 21.00 19.12
CA ASN A 73 -1.22 21.79 19.91
C ASN A 73 0.08 21.01 20.10
N ALA A 74 1.17 21.70 20.48
CA ALA A 74 2.50 21.13 20.72
C ALA A 74 2.57 20.07 21.86
N THR A 75 1.52 19.91 22.66
CA THR A 75 1.49 19.04 23.84
C THR A 75 0.31 18.04 23.87
N HIS A 76 -0.68 18.06 22.96
CA HIS A 76 -1.84 17.20 23.03
C HIS A 76 -2.32 16.64 21.69
N VAL A 77 -2.58 15.33 21.76
CA VAL A 77 -3.45 14.44 20.94
C VAL A 77 -3.50 14.77 19.46
N GLU A 78 -2.88 13.89 18.67
CA GLU A 78 -3.08 13.80 17.23
C GLU A 78 -4.56 13.42 16.95
N ALA A 79 -5.38 14.40 16.61
CA ALA A 79 -6.69 14.11 16.05
C ALA A 79 -6.49 13.66 14.59
N MET A 80 -6.97 12.47 14.27
CA MET A 80 -7.03 11.99 12.89
C MET A 80 -8.39 12.33 12.31
N ASN A 81 -8.44 12.82 11.08
CA ASN A 81 -9.66 13.07 10.34
C ASN A 81 -9.62 12.36 9.00
N VAL A 82 -10.77 11.90 8.51
CA VAL A 82 -10.91 11.31 7.18
C VAL A 82 -11.49 12.36 6.24
N ILE A 83 -10.80 12.58 5.13
CA ILE A 83 -11.25 13.43 4.03
C ILE A 83 -11.68 12.48 2.90
N GLY A 84 -12.93 12.55 2.50
CA GLY A 84 -13.56 11.60 1.56
C GLY A 84 -14.62 10.76 2.24
N ASP A 85 -15.41 10.06 1.45
CA ASP A 85 -16.51 9.21 1.94
C ASP A 85 -16.06 7.75 2.04
N VAL A 86 -16.22 7.16 3.24
CA VAL A 86 -15.85 5.77 3.54
C VAL A 86 -16.99 4.97 4.16
N GLU A 87 -18.13 5.63 4.45
CA GLU A 87 -19.27 5.00 5.13
C GLU A 87 -19.88 3.89 4.27
N GLY A 88 -20.04 2.71 4.86
CA GLY A 88 -20.60 1.54 4.18
C GLY A 88 -19.73 0.94 3.10
N ARG A 89 -18.48 1.43 2.91
CA ARG A 89 -17.57 0.99 1.83
C ARG A 89 -16.48 0.06 2.33
N ASP A 90 -15.94 -0.71 1.40
CA ASP A 90 -14.67 -1.41 1.59
C ASP A 90 -13.52 -0.43 1.39
N ALA A 91 -12.64 -0.32 2.36
CA ALA A 91 -11.50 0.57 2.32
C ALA A 91 -10.20 -0.20 2.10
N VAL A 92 -9.32 0.28 1.22
CA VAL A 92 -7.96 -0.23 1.06
C VAL A 92 -6.95 0.86 1.35
N LEU A 93 -6.16 0.68 2.40
CA LEU A 93 -5.03 1.54 2.77
C LEU A 93 -3.84 1.23 1.85
N ILE A 94 -3.21 2.27 1.31
CA ILE A 94 -2.06 2.14 0.42
C ILE A 94 -0.85 2.81 1.03
N ASP A 95 0.25 2.06 1.17
CA ASP A 95 1.52 2.59 1.69
C ASP A 95 2.71 2.00 0.93
N ASP A 96 3.85 2.68 0.93
CA ASP A 96 5.08 2.17 0.33
C ASP A 96 5.79 1.17 1.24
N MET A 97 5.84 1.45 2.53
CA MET A 97 6.52 0.63 3.52
C MET A 97 5.84 0.67 4.87
N THR A 98 5.82 -0.46 5.56
CA THR A 98 5.43 -0.51 6.98
C THR A 98 6.39 -1.36 7.78
N GLU A 99 6.87 -0.81 8.90
CA GLU A 99 7.80 -1.48 9.82
C GLU A 99 7.08 -1.92 11.09
N THR A 100 6.43 -1.00 11.77
CA THR A 100 5.73 -1.25 13.04
C THR A 100 4.22 -1.38 12.92
N ALA A 101 3.68 -1.14 11.74
CA ALA A 101 2.25 -1.07 11.42
C ALA A 101 1.44 -0.09 12.28
N GLY A 102 2.09 0.82 13.01
CA GLY A 102 1.38 1.75 13.90
C GLY A 102 0.47 2.70 13.14
N THR A 103 0.98 3.38 12.12
CA THR A 103 0.21 4.31 11.28
C THR A 103 -0.92 3.57 10.55
N LEU A 104 -0.62 2.39 10.00
CA LEU A 104 -1.56 1.57 9.26
C LEU A 104 -2.75 1.15 10.13
N CYS A 105 -2.49 0.62 11.33
CA CYS A 105 -3.54 0.20 12.27
C CYS A 105 -4.34 1.38 12.82
N ALA A 106 -3.69 2.51 13.10
CA ALA A 106 -4.37 3.72 13.54
C ALA A 106 -5.32 4.27 12.45
N ALA A 107 -4.86 4.30 11.19
CA ALA A 107 -5.70 4.68 10.06
C ALA A 107 -6.89 3.72 9.88
N ALA A 108 -6.65 2.40 10.01
CA ALA A 108 -7.71 1.41 9.92
C ALA A 108 -8.80 1.59 11.00
N ASN A 109 -8.41 1.89 12.23
CA ASN A 109 -9.37 2.12 13.33
C ASN A 109 -10.25 3.34 13.03
N ILE A 110 -9.67 4.44 12.60
CA ILE A 110 -10.43 5.65 12.23
C ILE A 110 -11.41 5.38 11.07
N LEU A 111 -11.00 4.60 10.07
CA LEU A 111 -11.88 4.20 8.98
C LEU A 111 -13.09 3.39 9.49
N LYS A 112 -12.85 2.46 10.41
CA LYS A 112 -13.93 1.70 11.06
C LYS A 112 -14.87 2.58 11.88
N GLU A 113 -14.34 3.54 12.65
CA GLU A 113 -15.11 4.53 13.39
C GLU A 113 -15.97 5.42 12.47
N ARG A 114 -15.51 5.64 11.23
CA ARG A 114 -16.22 6.39 10.18
C ARG A 114 -17.14 5.52 9.32
N GLY A 115 -17.36 4.26 9.72
CA GLY A 115 -18.36 3.38 9.11
C GLY A 115 -17.84 2.54 7.95
N ALA A 116 -16.53 2.45 7.71
CA ALA A 116 -15.99 1.54 6.69
C ALA A 116 -16.39 0.08 6.99
N GLN A 117 -16.86 -0.64 5.96
CA GLN A 117 -17.39 -1.99 6.10
C GLN A 117 -16.26 -3.02 6.32
N ARG A 118 -15.28 -3.02 5.46
CA ARG A 118 -14.06 -3.84 5.56
C ARG A 118 -12.84 -2.95 5.36
N VAL A 119 -11.72 -3.31 5.97
CA VAL A 119 -10.46 -2.58 5.80
C VAL A 119 -9.37 -3.54 5.39
N PHE A 120 -8.75 -3.27 4.24
CA PHE A 120 -7.59 -3.95 3.69
C PHE A 120 -6.40 -3.00 3.66
N ALA A 121 -5.21 -3.54 3.46
CA ALA A 121 -4.03 -2.73 3.20
C ALA A 121 -3.19 -3.35 2.08
N CYS A 122 -2.61 -2.51 1.22
CA CYS A 122 -1.59 -2.89 0.25
C CYS A 122 -0.33 -2.09 0.55
N VAL A 123 0.76 -2.80 0.82
CA VAL A 123 2.05 -2.21 1.19
C VAL A 123 3.14 -2.81 0.32
N SER A 124 3.90 -1.98 -0.39
CA SER A 124 4.95 -2.50 -1.27
C SER A 124 6.01 -3.27 -0.49
N HIS A 125 6.50 -2.72 0.62
CA HIS A 125 7.57 -3.30 1.43
C HIS A 125 7.10 -3.55 2.87
N GLY A 126 6.73 -4.79 3.18
CA GLY A 126 6.33 -5.19 4.51
C GLY A 126 7.54 -5.55 5.37
N VAL A 127 8.12 -4.58 6.09
CA VAL A 127 9.19 -4.83 7.08
C VAL A 127 8.55 -5.14 8.42
N LEU A 128 7.82 -6.26 8.50
CA LEU A 128 6.96 -6.56 9.64
C LEU A 128 7.70 -7.35 10.73
N GLY A 129 8.28 -6.66 11.69
CA GLY A 129 8.80 -7.28 12.92
C GLY A 129 7.68 -7.87 13.80
N ASP A 130 8.05 -8.52 14.91
CA ASP A 130 7.10 -9.20 15.82
C ASP A 130 5.98 -8.27 16.28
N MET A 131 6.33 -7.06 16.70
CA MET A 131 5.36 -6.04 17.15
C MET A 131 4.35 -5.67 16.05
N ALA A 132 4.79 -5.58 14.80
CA ALA A 132 3.89 -5.26 13.68
C ALA A 132 2.91 -6.40 13.43
N ARG A 133 3.39 -7.65 13.47
CA ARG A 133 2.54 -8.84 13.28
C ARG A 133 1.48 -8.94 14.37
N GLU A 134 1.84 -8.71 15.64
CA GLU A 134 0.90 -8.68 16.75
C GLU A 134 -0.15 -7.57 16.60
N ARG A 135 0.27 -6.35 16.21
CA ARG A 135 -0.64 -5.24 15.97
C ARG A 135 -1.61 -5.53 14.83
N ILE A 136 -1.13 -6.05 13.71
CA ILE A 136 -1.98 -6.41 12.57
C ILE A 136 -2.95 -7.52 12.97
N ALA A 137 -2.49 -8.55 13.67
CA ALA A 137 -3.33 -9.65 14.13
C ALA A 137 -4.48 -9.15 15.04
N GLY A 138 -4.21 -8.20 15.95
CA GLY A 138 -5.18 -7.59 16.85
C GLY A 138 -5.98 -6.43 16.26
N SER A 139 -5.69 -5.98 15.03
CA SER A 139 -6.35 -4.84 14.39
C SER A 139 -7.65 -5.22 13.68
N CYS A 140 -8.41 -4.20 13.28
CA CYS A 140 -9.59 -4.34 12.43
C CYS A 140 -9.27 -4.56 10.93
N ILE A 141 -7.98 -4.58 10.54
CA ILE A 141 -7.56 -4.92 9.18
C ILE A 141 -7.85 -6.38 8.91
N GLU A 142 -8.54 -6.68 7.82
CA GLU A 142 -8.83 -8.05 7.42
C GLU A 142 -7.64 -8.75 6.79
N ARG A 143 -6.97 -8.05 5.86
CA ARG A 143 -5.75 -8.54 5.18
C ARG A 143 -4.79 -7.39 4.89
N VAL A 144 -3.51 -7.68 5.03
CA VAL A 144 -2.40 -6.87 4.54
C VAL A 144 -1.75 -7.61 3.38
N LEU A 145 -1.78 -7.03 2.21
CA LEU A 145 -1.12 -7.52 1.01
C LEU A 145 0.26 -6.85 0.93
N THR A 146 1.31 -7.63 0.80
CA THR A 146 2.66 -7.11 0.64
C THR A 146 3.45 -7.94 -0.37
N SER A 147 4.52 -7.36 -0.93
CA SER A 147 5.40 -8.08 -1.83
C SER A 147 6.47 -8.88 -1.07
N ASP A 148 7.09 -9.84 -1.75
CA ASP A 148 8.22 -10.64 -1.26
C ASP A 148 9.58 -9.93 -1.36
N THR A 149 9.59 -8.60 -1.52
CA THR A 149 10.81 -7.79 -1.62
C THR A 149 11.60 -7.70 -0.31
N VAL A 150 10.98 -8.03 0.82
CA VAL A 150 11.62 -8.08 2.14
C VAL A 150 11.45 -9.48 2.71
N PRO A 151 12.54 -10.22 3.01
CA PRO A 151 12.45 -11.54 3.64
C PRO A 151 11.96 -11.40 5.08
N MET A 152 10.85 -12.06 5.41
CA MET A 152 10.24 -11.97 6.74
C MET A 152 9.34 -13.17 7.05
N ALA A 153 8.99 -13.35 8.32
CA ALA A 153 7.93 -14.25 8.71
C ALA A 153 6.57 -13.58 8.61
N TYR A 154 5.64 -14.18 7.89
CA TYR A 154 4.30 -13.64 7.68
C TYR A 154 3.37 -14.04 8.83
N GLY A 155 2.51 -13.08 9.23
CA GLY A 155 1.46 -13.32 10.21
C GLY A 155 0.16 -13.83 9.58
N PRO A 156 -0.83 -14.21 10.41
CA PRO A 156 -2.06 -14.84 9.93
C PRO A 156 -2.95 -13.96 9.02
N LYS A 157 -2.77 -12.64 9.06
CA LYS A 157 -3.52 -11.67 8.22
C LYS A 157 -2.67 -11.07 7.10
N VAL A 158 -1.46 -11.61 6.83
CA VAL A 158 -0.54 -11.05 5.83
C VAL A 158 -0.41 -12.01 4.67
N ASP A 159 -0.73 -11.53 3.48
CA ASP A 159 -0.52 -12.22 2.22
C ASP A 159 0.72 -11.67 1.54
N CYS A 160 1.70 -12.53 1.31
CA CYS A 160 2.90 -12.21 0.57
C CYS A 160 2.74 -12.60 -0.88
N ILE A 161 2.87 -11.62 -1.76
CA ILE A 161 2.70 -11.78 -3.20
C ILE A 161 4.06 -11.64 -3.87
N SER A 162 4.43 -12.64 -4.69
CA SER A 162 5.72 -12.60 -5.38
C SER A 162 5.71 -11.57 -6.49
N VAL A 163 6.78 -10.77 -6.55
CA VAL A 163 7.11 -9.87 -7.67
C VAL A 163 8.09 -10.52 -8.64
N GLY A 164 8.40 -11.81 -8.46
CA GLY A 164 9.37 -12.55 -9.25
C GLY A 164 9.05 -12.54 -10.74
N ASP A 165 7.80 -12.73 -11.13
CA ASP A 165 7.39 -12.68 -12.54
C ASP A 165 7.60 -11.30 -13.16
N LEU A 166 7.26 -10.22 -12.43
CA LEU A 166 7.49 -8.85 -12.87
C LEU A 166 8.98 -8.57 -13.12
N LEU A 167 9.82 -8.96 -12.16
CA LEU A 167 11.27 -8.81 -12.28
C LEU A 167 11.86 -9.71 -13.37
N GLY A 168 11.37 -10.94 -13.50
CA GLY A 168 11.75 -11.87 -14.56
C GLY A 168 11.48 -11.32 -15.96
N HIS A 169 10.31 -10.74 -16.17
CA HIS A 169 9.97 -10.07 -17.43
C HIS A 169 10.87 -8.86 -17.70
N ALA A 170 11.22 -8.08 -16.68
CA ALA A 170 12.14 -6.95 -16.85
C ALA A 170 13.54 -7.42 -17.27
N VAL A 171 14.06 -8.46 -16.61
CA VAL A 171 15.36 -9.06 -16.95
C VAL A 171 15.36 -9.59 -18.39
N GLN A 172 14.29 -10.31 -18.78
CA GLN A 172 14.17 -10.85 -20.14
C GLN A 172 14.16 -9.72 -21.18
N ARG A 173 13.32 -8.69 -20.99
CA ARG A 173 13.25 -7.55 -21.93
C ARG A 173 14.58 -6.82 -22.07
N ILE A 174 15.26 -6.56 -20.95
CA ILE A 174 16.58 -5.92 -20.97
C ILE A 174 17.59 -6.81 -21.73
N HIS A 175 17.57 -8.12 -21.51
CA HIS A 175 18.44 -9.07 -22.21
C HIS A 175 18.18 -9.07 -23.72
N ASP A 176 16.92 -9.01 -24.14
CA ASP A 176 16.50 -9.03 -25.54
C ASP A 176 16.60 -7.65 -26.22
N GLY A 177 17.02 -6.60 -25.49
CA GLY A 177 17.12 -5.23 -26.00
C GLY A 177 15.74 -4.56 -26.20
N GLU A 178 14.70 -5.05 -25.52
CA GLU A 178 13.36 -4.52 -25.59
C GLU A 178 13.09 -3.43 -24.54
N SER A 179 12.08 -2.61 -24.79
CA SER A 179 11.64 -1.59 -23.83
C SER A 179 10.95 -2.19 -22.62
N VAL A 180 11.30 -1.72 -21.43
CA VAL A 180 10.62 -2.06 -20.17
C VAL A 180 9.43 -1.13 -19.83
N SER A 181 9.14 -0.15 -20.69
CA SER A 181 8.14 0.91 -20.40
C SER A 181 6.76 0.37 -20.05
N SER A 182 6.30 -0.72 -20.69
CA SER A 182 5.01 -1.34 -20.40
C SER A 182 4.92 -2.01 -19.02
N LEU A 183 6.04 -2.18 -18.33
CA LEU A 183 6.06 -2.73 -16.97
C LEU A 183 5.81 -1.67 -15.89
N PHE A 184 5.77 -0.38 -16.27
CA PHE A 184 5.47 0.74 -15.38
C PHE A 184 3.98 1.11 -15.35
N ASP A 185 3.16 0.52 -16.22
CA ASP A 185 1.72 0.78 -16.26
C ASP A 185 1.05 0.18 -15.01
N ILE A 186 0.26 1.02 -14.32
CA ILE A 186 -0.50 0.66 -13.10
C ILE A 186 -1.97 0.51 -13.45
#